data_15443b218bed0d1922983b5c00a47d73
#
_entry.id   15443b218bed0d1922983b5c00a47d73
#
_cell.length_a   1.000
_cell.length_b   1.000
_cell.length_c   1.000
_cell.angle_alpha   90.00
_cell.angle_beta   90.00
_cell.angle_gamma   90.00
#
_symmetry.space_group_name_H-M   'P 1'
#
loop_
_entity.id
_entity.type
_entity.pdbx_description
1 polymer ?
#
loop_
_entity_poly.entity_id
_entity_poly.type
_entity_poly.pdbx_seq_one_letter_code
_entity_poly.pdbx_strand_id
1 'polypeptide(L)'
;MLPGCCKNGIFISKIPVMQAGLKEVMRTHFPEYEIISSASAEDLTLLQLRRSGLVIADLAGESEDPRSVCEHYYSLISQYREIHWVFMVSRSWYSQAVELLMCPTATLLSDVEPIENLVKTVRSGNTHAERISAMLTSPAMTETHDFSYRS
;
A
#
# COMPACT_ATOMS: atom_id res chain seq x y z
N MET A 1 16.82 22.19 9.98
CA MET A 1 16.52 21.69 9.59
C MET A 1 16.68 21.25 9.00
N LEU A 2 16.91 20.85 9.06
CA LEU A 2 16.91 20.43 8.29
C LEU A 2 16.00 20.18 7.73
N PRO A 3 15.72 20.64 7.71
CA PRO A 3 14.54 20.75 7.20
C PRO A 3 14.28 19.98 6.08
N GLY A 4 14.52 20.19 5.08
CA GLY A 4 14.17 19.45 3.96
C GLY A 4 14.11 17.98 4.18
N CYS A 5 14.28 17.61 5.38
CA CYS A 5 14.25 16.24 5.71
C CYS A 5 12.88 15.67 5.78
N CYS A 6 11.87 16.49 6.00
CA CYS A 6 10.52 15.97 6.12
C CYS A 6 9.92 15.69 4.77
N LYS A 7 9.48 14.46 4.58
CA LYS A 7 8.75 14.08 3.40
C LYS A 7 7.34 13.70 3.78
N ASN A 8 6.43 13.81 2.84
CA ASN A 8 5.06 13.40 3.06
C ASN A 8 4.94 11.89 3.05
N GLY A 9 4.10 11.38 3.94
CA GLY A 9 3.62 10.02 3.87
C GLY A 9 2.13 10.08 3.63
N ILE A 10 1.68 9.54 2.53
CA ILE A 10 0.30 9.65 2.10
C ILE A 10 -0.42 8.33 2.34
N PHE A 11 -1.62 8.40 2.91
CA PHE A 11 -2.47 7.23 3.10
C PHE A 11 -3.74 7.41 2.33
N ILE A 12 -4.10 6.43 1.55
CA ILE A 12 -5.30 6.47 0.73
C ILE A 12 -6.19 5.31 1.15
N SER A 13 -7.37 5.62 1.67
CA SER A 13 -8.35 4.60 2.03
C SER A 13 -9.71 5.25 2.09
N LYS A 14 -10.71 4.55 1.61
CA LYS A 14 -12.09 5.02 1.70
C LYS A 14 -12.73 4.63 3.03
N ILE A 15 -12.00 3.94 3.88
CA ILE A 15 -12.50 3.49 5.18
C ILE A 15 -11.89 4.36 6.27
N PRO A 16 -12.71 5.19 6.96
CA PRO A 16 -12.16 6.14 7.93
C PRO A 16 -11.37 5.49 9.06
N VAL A 17 -11.80 4.33 9.53
CA VAL A 17 -11.07 3.68 10.61
C VAL A 17 -9.70 3.21 10.14
N MET A 18 -9.59 2.83 8.87
CA MET A 18 -8.30 2.44 8.31
C MET A 18 -7.38 3.65 8.21
N GLN A 19 -7.92 4.80 7.78
CA GLN A 19 -7.11 6.02 7.72
C GLN A 19 -6.57 6.38 9.11
N ALA A 20 -7.43 6.31 10.12
CA ALA A 20 -7.02 6.65 11.46
C ALA A 20 -5.95 5.69 11.98
N GLY A 21 -6.13 4.41 11.72
CA GLY A 21 -5.18 3.40 12.16
C GLY A 21 -3.81 3.56 11.52
N LEU A 22 -3.79 3.78 10.20
CA LEU A 22 -2.53 3.97 9.50
C LEU A 22 -1.82 5.22 9.97
N LYS A 23 -2.59 6.29 10.21
CA LYS A 23 -2.01 7.54 10.68
C LYS A 23 -1.34 7.33 12.04
N GLU A 24 -1.99 6.59 12.92
CA GLU A 24 -1.43 6.34 14.25
C GLU A 24 -0.17 5.49 14.17
N VAL A 25 -0.16 4.47 13.31
CA VAL A 25 1.00 3.62 13.13
C VAL A 25 2.19 4.46 12.66
N MET A 26 1.97 5.33 11.70
CA MET A 26 3.05 6.14 11.17
C MET A 26 3.53 7.16 12.18
N ARG A 27 2.60 7.77 12.93
CA ARG A 27 2.99 8.74 13.92
C ARG A 27 3.87 8.11 14.99
N THR A 28 3.57 6.89 15.34
CA THR A 28 4.31 6.16 16.37
C THR A 28 5.68 5.69 15.87
N HIS A 29 5.75 5.17 14.67
CA HIS A 29 6.96 4.50 14.19
C HIS A 29 7.79 5.33 13.24
N PHE A 30 7.21 6.31 12.56
CA PHE A 30 7.91 7.09 11.55
C PHE A 30 7.57 8.57 11.69
N PRO A 31 7.96 9.19 12.82
CA PRO A 31 7.60 10.60 13.03
C PRO A 31 8.24 11.57 12.05
N GLU A 32 9.22 11.09 11.27
CA GLU A 32 9.88 11.95 10.29
C GLU A 32 9.00 12.24 9.07
N TYR A 33 7.92 11.48 8.89
CA TYR A 33 7.00 11.75 7.78
C TYR A 33 5.92 12.73 8.21
N GLU A 34 5.56 13.62 7.30
CA GLU A 34 4.40 14.46 7.48
C GLU A 34 3.21 13.74 6.86
N ILE A 35 2.19 13.46 7.66
CA ILE A 35 1.12 12.53 7.27
C ILE A 35 0.01 13.25 6.55
N ILE A 36 -0.39 12.72 5.40
CA ILE A 36 -1.52 13.20 4.63
C ILE A 36 -2.48 12.04 4.40
N SER A 37 -3.74 12.21 4.76
CA SER A 37 -4.75 11.18 4.55
C SER A 37 -5.70 11.63 3.45
N SER A 38 -6.11 10.68 2.62
CA SER A 38 -7.03 10.97 1.53
C SER A 38 -7.92 9.77 1.29
N ALA A 39 -9.11 10.02 0.79
CA ALA A 39 -10.02 8.93 0.41
C ALA A 39 -9.72 8.41 -0.98
N SER A 40 -9.05 9.20 -1.82
CA SER A 40 -8.82 8.82 -3.20
C SER A 40 -7.52 9.42 -3.69
N ALA A 41 -6.85 8.71 -4.58
CA ALA A 41 -5.64 9.23 -5.20
C ALA A 41 -5.94 10.48 -6.03
N GLU A 42 -7.16 10.59 -6.53
CA GLU A 42 -7.54 11.73 -7.35
C GLU A 42 -7.61 13.03 -6.57
N ASP A 43 -7.73 12.94 -5.25
CA ASP A 43 -7.78 14.13 -4.41
C ASP A 43 -6.40 14.70 -4.10
N LEU A 44 -5.35 14.03 -4.51
CA LEU A 44 -3.99 14.46 -4.22
C LEU A 44 -3.51 15.46 -5.26
N THR A 45 -2.75 16.46 -4.79
CA THR A 45 -2.19 17.44 -5.71
C THR A 45 -0.83 16.98 -6.19
N LEU A 46 -0.38 17.57 -7.30
CA LEU A 46 0.95 17.29 -7.82
C LEU A 46 2.03 17.63 -6.79
N LEU A 47 1.83 18.72 -6.07
CA LEU A 47 2.80 19.13 -5.08
C LEU A 47 2.90 18.13 -3.96
N GLN A 48 1.76 17.61 -3.50
CA GLN A 48 1.77 16.61 -2.45
C GLN A 48 2.52 15.36 -2.91
N LEU A 49 2.27 14.91 -4.14
CA LEU A 49 2.93 13.72 -4.66
C LEU A 49 4.43 13.96 -4.83
N ARG A 50 4.82 15.12 -5.32
CA ARG A 50 6.23 15.40 -5.52
C ARG A 50 7.02 15.44 -4.22
N ARG A 51 6.36 15.80 -3.12
CA ARG A 51 7.02 15.88 -1.84
C ARG A 51 6.92 14.61 -1.03
N SER A 52 6.34 13.55 -1.61
CA SER A 52 6.11 12.31 -0.90
C SER A 52 7.25 11.34 -1.08
N GLY A 53 7.56 10.62 -0.01
CA GLY A 53 8.50 9.51 -0.08
C GLY A 53 7.81 8.17 0.08
N LEU A 54 6.54 8.19 0.49
CA LEU A 54 5.81 6.97 0.80
C LEU A 54 4.33 7.18 0.52
N VAL A 55 3.70 6.20 -0.14
CA VAL A 55 2.24 6.17 -0.30
C VAL A 55 1.78 4.77 0.11
N ILE A 56 0.83 4.71 1.04
CA ILE A 56 0.19 3.46 1.42
C ILE A 56 -1.25 3.56 0.95
N ALA A 57 -1.64 2.69 0.04
CA ALA A 57 -2.96 2.71 -0.55
C ALA A 57 -3.71 1.44 -0.18
N ASP A 58 -4.89 1.61 0.41
CA ASP A 58 -5.75 0.50 0.80
C ASP A 58 -6.70 0.19 -0.36
N LEU A 59 -6.35 -0.81 -1.15
CA LEU A 59 -7.18 -1.20 -2.27
C LEU A 59 -8.33 -2.09 -1.85
N ALA A 60 -8.24 -2.69 -0.67
CA ALA A 60 -9.31 -3.57 -0.20
C ALA A 60 -10.60 -2.80 0.03
N GLY A 61 -10.52 -1.50 0.30
CA GLY A 61 -11.71 -0.70 0.54
C GLY A 61 -12.29 -0.05 -0.70
N GLU A 62 -11.69 -0.30 -1.86
CA GLU A 62 -12.19 0.31 -3.08
C GLU A 62 -13.44 -0.41 -3.58
N SER A 63 -14.38 0.38 -4.07
CA SER A 63 -15.61 -0.17 -4.62
C SER A 63 -15.65 -0.14 -6.14
N GLU A 64 -14.64 0.46 -6.75
CA GLU A 64 -14.61 0.55 -8.20
C GLU A 64 -13.98 -0.68 -8.80
N ASP A 65 -14.02 -0.77 -10.12
CA ASP A 65 -13.45 -1.87 -10.85
C ASP A 65 -11.95 -2.00 -10.53
N PRO A 66 -11.49 -3.17 -10.09
CA PRO A 66 -10.09 -3.34 -9.72
C PRO A 66 -9.11 -2.98 -10.82
N ARG A 67 -9.45 -3.31 -12.06
CA ARG A 67 -8.53 -3.03 -13.15
C ARG A 67 -8.37 -1.54 -13.38
N SER A 68 -9.46 -0.79 -13.34
CA SER A 68 -9.39 0.66 -13.52
C SER A 68 -8.57 1.32 -12.43
N VAL A 69 -8.76 0.89 -11.19
CA VAL A 69 -8.04 1.46 -10.07
C VAL A 69 -6.55 1.15 -10.19
N CYS A 70 -6.21 -0.08 -10.54
CA CYS A 70 -4.81 -0.45 -10.69
C CYS A 70 -4.14 0.28 -11.84
N GLU A 71 -4.86 0.50 -12.94
CA GLU A 71 -4.29 1.25 -14.05
C GLU A 71 -4.02 2.68 -13.68
N HIS A 72 -4.89 3.27 -12.88
CA HIS A 72 -4.67 4.63 -12.42
C HIS A 72 -3.41 4.71 -11.54
N TYR A 73 -3.26 3.77 -10.62
CA TYR A 73 -2.06 3.73 -9.78
C TYR A 73 -0.81 3.45 -10.59
N TYR A 74 -0.90 2.61 -11.59
CA TYR A 74 0.25 2.35 -12.45
C TYR A 74 0.74 3.63 -13.12
N SER A 75 -0.20 4.46 -13.56
CA SER A 75 0.14 5.74 -14.15
C SER A 75 0.89 6.62 -13.15
N LEU A 76 0.43 6.65 -11.91
CA LEU A 76 1.09 7.45 -10.88
C LEU A 76 2.48 6.90 -10.55
N ILE A 77 2.62 5.58 -10.46
CA ILE A 77 3.91 4.97 -10.18
C ILE A 77 4.91 5.34 -11.27
N SER A 78 4.46 5.35 -12.51
CA SER A 78 5.34 5.67 -13.63
C SER A 78 5.81 7.13 -13.59
N GLN A 79 4.97 8.00 -13.07
CA GLN A 79 5.31 9.42 -13.00
C GLN A 79 6.15 9.77 -11.78
N TYR A 80 5.95 9.09 -10.67
CA TYR A 80 6.58 9.43 -9.39
C TYR A 80 7.43 8.27 -8.93
N ARG A 81 8.55 8.09 -9.58
CA ARG A 81 9.36 6.89 -9.40
C ARG A 81 10.13 6.82 -8.09
N GLU A 82 10.24 7.94 -7.40
CA GLU A 82 10.99 7.96 -6.16
C GLU A 82 10.15 7.68 -4.94
N ILE A 83 8.84 7.52 -5.13
CA ILE A 83 7.95 7.17 -4.03
C ILE A 83 7.98 5.67 -3.81
N HIS A 84 8.02 5.26 -2.55
CA HIS A 84 7.81 3.85 -2.22
C HIS A 84 6.31 3.63 -2.09
N TRP A 85 5.76 2.79 -2.96
CA TRP A 85 4.32 2.51 -2.99
C TRP A 85 4.03 1.21 -2.27
N VAL A 86 3.14 1.26 -1.29
CA VAL A 86 2.71 0.07 -0.56
C VAL A 86 1.22 -0.07 -0.77
N PHE A 87 0.81 -1.21 -1.33
CA PHE A 87 -0.60 -1.47 -1.61
C PHE A 87 -1.10 -2.58 -0.71
N MET A 88 -2.19 -2.31 0.01
CA MET A 88 -2.85 -3.32 0.83
C MET A 88 -4.00 -3.89 0.03
N VAL A 89 -3.91 -5.17 -0.28
CA VAL A 89 -4.78 -5.81 -1.26
C VAL A 89 -5.52 -6.97 -0.63
N SER A 90 -6.77 -7.16 -1.00
CA SER A 90 -7.46 -8.38 -0.66
C SER A 90 -7.09 -9.46 -1.68
N ARG A 91 -7.37 -10.71 -1.33
CA ARG A 91 -7.05 -11.80 -2.26
C ARG A 91 -7.82 -11.69 -3.57
N SER A 92 -9.01 -11.11 -3.53
CA SER A 92 -9.79 -10.97 -4.75
C SER A 92 -9.18 -9.98 -5.73
N TRP A 93 -8.31 -9.08 -5.26
CA TRP A 93 -7.64 -8.12 -6.12
C TRP A 93 -6.25 -8.58 -6.56
N TYR A 94 -5.79 -9.70 -6.03
CA TYR A 94 -4.40 -10.09 -6.16
C TYR A 94 -3.93 -10.19 -7.61
N SER A 95 -4.72 -10.82 -8.47
CA SER A 95 -4.26 -11.03 -9.85
C SER A 95 -4.11 -9.73 -10.61
N GLN A 96 -5.04 -8.79 -10.45
CA GLN A 96 -4.90 -7.50 -11.10
C GLN A 96 -3.75 -6.70 -10.52
N ALA A 97 -3.58 -6.76 -9.20
CA ALA A 97 -2.51 -6.02 -8.56
C ALA A 97 -1.14 -6.53 -9.03
N VAL A 98 -0.97 -7.83 -9.11
CA VAL A 98 0.29 -8.39 -9.57
C VAL A 98 0.55 -7.99 -11.02
N GLU A 99 -0.49 -8.08 -11.84
CA GLU A 99 -0.32 -7.80 -13.26
C GLU A 99 0.03 -6.33 -13.51
N LEU A 100 -0.57 -5.43 -12.77
CA LEU A 100 -0.48 -4.02 -13.10
C LEU A 100 0.40 -3.20 -12.16
N LEU A 101 0.62 -3.65 -10.95
CA LEU A 101 1.29 -2.82 -9.95
C LEU A 101 2.69 -3.30 -9.56
N MET A 102 3.12 -4.48 -10.04
CA MET A 102 4.47 -4.94 -9.69
C MET A 102 5.52 -4.14 -10.43
N CYS A 103 6.30 -3.41 -9.68
CA CYS A 103 7.40 -2.63 -10.21
C CYS A 103 8.41 -2.45 -9.09
N PRO A 104 9.61 -1.99 -9.39
CA PRO A 104 10.67 -1.94 -8.37
C PRO A 104 10.34 -1.10 -7.15
N THR A 105 9.43 -0.14 -7.26
CA THR A 105 9.12 0.72 -6.15
C THR A 105 7.81 0.37 -5.46
N ALA A 106 7.21 -0.79 -5.78
CA ALA A 106 5.93 -1.19 -5.21
C ALA A 106 6.05 -2.45 -4.38
N THR A 107 5.27 -2.52 -3.32
CA THR A 107 5.18 -3.70 -2.46
C THR A 107 3.71 -4.00 -2.23
N LEU A 108 3.33 -5.27 -2.33
CA LEU A 108 1.96 -5.71 -2.11
C LEU A 108 1.84 -6.40 -0.76
N LEU A 109 0.98 -5.89 0.10
CA LEU A 109 0.69 -6.49 1.40
C LEU A 109 -0.76 -6.93 1.43
N SER A 110 -1.07 -7.86 2.33
CA SER A 110 -2.43 -8.30 2.53
C SER A 110 -3.22 -7.23 3.30
N ASP A 111 -4.52 -7.16 3.05
CA ASP A 111 -5.39 -6.26 3.81
C ASP A 111 -5.51 -6.71 5.27
N VAL A 112 -5.09 -7.93 5.59
CA VAL A 112 -5.07 -8.42 6.97
C VAL A 112 -3.65 -8.59 7.47
N GLU A 113 -2.71 -7.88 6.88
CA GLU A 113 -1.31 -7.97 7.26
C GLU A 113 -1.09 -7.50 8.69
N PRO A 114 -0.28 -8.21 9.50
CA PRO A 114 0.07 -7.69 10.82
C PRO A 114 0.80 -6.35 10.72
N ILE A 115 0.59 -5.51 11.70
CA ILE A 115 1.20 -4.19 11.71
C ILE A 115 2.72 -4.27 11.66
N GLU A 116 3.31 -5.28 12.30
CA GLU A 116 4.76 -5.45 12.27
C GLU A 116 5.29 -5.57 10.85
N ASN A 117 4.54 -6.25 9.98
CA ASN A 117 4.98 -6.40 8.60
C ASN A 117 4.89 -5.10 7.83
N LEU A 118 3.86 -4.30 8.12
CA LEU A 118 3.74 -2.99 7.50
C LEU A 118 4.90 -2.10 7.92
N VAL A 119 5.21 -2.08 9.20
CA VAL A 119 6.31 -1.27 9.71
C VAL A 119 7.63 -1.72 9.09
N LYS A 120 7.84 -3.03 9.00
CA LYS A 120 9.06 -3.56 8.41
C LYS A 120 9.18 -3.16 6.94
N THR A 121 8.08 -3.23 6.22
CA THR A 121 8.06 -2.87 4.80
C THR A 121 8.43 -1.41 4.59
N VAL A 122 7.82 -0.52 5.38
CA VAL A 122 8.11 0.90 5.26
C VAL A 122 9.56 1.19 5.64
N ARG A 123 10.05 0.55 6.70
CA ARG A 123 11.40 0.79 7.16
C ARG A 123 12.45 0.32 6.14
N SER A 124 12.16 -0.76 5.44
CA SER A 124 13.09 -1.30 4.45
C SER A 124 13.09 -0.49 3.14
N GLY A 125 12.02 0.24 2.89
CA GLY A 125 11.92 1.00 1.66
C GLY A 125 12.01 0.11 0.45
N ASN A 126 12.64 0.61 -0.60
CA ASN A 126 12.73 -0.13 -1.85
C ASN A 126 13.77 -1.25 -1.81
N THR A 127 14.47 -1.40 -0.69
CA THR A 127 15.43 -2.48 -0.57
C THR A 127 14.82 -3.74 0.01
N HIS A 128 13.54 -3.70 0.36
CA HIS A 128 12.87 -4.86 0.92
C HIS A 128 12.83 -5.99 -0.11
N ALA A 129 13.29 -7.17 0.30
CA ALA A 129 13.41 -8.28 -0.65
C ALA A 129 12.06 -8.88 -1.00
N GLU A 130 11.14 -8.89 -0.04
CA GLU A 130 9.84 -9.51 -0.26
C GLU A 130 8.86 -8.47 -0.77
N ARG A 131 8.62 -8.50 -2.07
CA ARG A 131 7.75 -7.52 -2.72
C ARG A 131 6.28 -7.89 -2.65
N ILE A 132 5.98 -9.16 -2.44
CA ILE A 132 4.62 -9.64 -2.32
C ILE A 132 4.54 -10.40 -1.02
N SER A 133 3.57 -10.02 -0.18
CA SER A 133 3.42 -10.67 1.10
C SER A 133 3.10 -12.15 0.95
N ALA A 134 3.70 -12.97 1.80
CA ALA A 134 3.40 -14.39 1.82
C ALA A 134 1.93 -14.65 2.13
N MET A 135 1.26 -13.74 2.82
CA MET A 135 -0.16 -13.90 3.11
C MET A 135 -1.02 -13.85 1.85
N LEU A 136 -0.51 -13.25 0.78
CA LEU A 136 -1.24 -13.21 -0.48
C LEU A 136 -0.95 -14.42 -1.35
N THR A 137 0.23 -15.00 -1.22
CA THR A 137 0.66 -16.06 -2.11
C THR A 137 0.52 -17.46 -1.52
N SER A 138 0.36 -17.57 -0.22
CA SER A 138 0.34 -18.88 0.42
C SER A 138 -0.99 -19.60 0.15
N PRO A 139 -0.96 -20.73 -0.53
CA PRO A 139 -2.20 -21.48 -0.76
C PRO A 139 -2.74 -22.10 0.52
N ALA A 140 -1.89 -22.36 1.48
CA ALA A 140 -2.35 -22.98 2.72
C ALA A 140 -3.35 -22.11 3.44
N MET A 141 -3.25 -20.80 3.24
CA MET A 141 -4.20 -19.92 3.88
C MET A 141 -5.60 -20.09 3.34
N THR A 142 -5.72 -20.52 2.09
CA THR A 142 -7.04 -20.59 1.54
C THR A 142 -7.63 -21.90 1.76
N GLU A 143 -6.91 -22.86 1.72
CA GLU A 143 -7.52 -24.02 1.76
C GLU A 143 -7.88 -24.56 2.83
N THR A 144 -7.34 -24.51 3.61
CA THR A 144 -7.75 -25.08 4.73
C THR A 144 -9.11 -25.17 4.86
N HIS A 145 -9.45 -24.88 4.43
CA HIS A 145 -10.54 -24.89 4.42
C HIS A 145 -11.14 -25.27 3.52
N ASP A 146 -10.87 -25.30 2.95
CA ASP A 146 -11.37 -25.63 2.02
C ASP A 146 -11.17 -26.78 1.68
N PHE A 147 -10.62 -27.04 1.92
CA PHE A 147 -10.46 -28.00 1.47
C PHE A 147 -10.77 -28.97 1.76
N SER A 148 -10.62 -28.87 2.31
CA SER A 148 -10.90 -29.75 2.47
C SER A 148 -11.87 -30.18 1.89
N TYR A 149 -12.22 -29.66 1.39
CA TYR A 149 -13.05 -29.86 0.73
C TYR A 149 -12.93 -30.50 -0.18
N ARG A 150 -12.16 -30.62 -0.41
CA ARG A 150 -12.06 -31.07 -1.26
C ARG A 150 -11.90 -32.22 -1.36
N SER A 151 -11.86 -32.59 -1.33
CA SER A 151 -11.90 -33.52 -1.52
C SER A 151 -12.26 -33.87 -1.76
#